data_297959469cc2175929e254fe418c2f59
#
_entry.id   297959469cc2175929e254fe418c2f59
#
_cell.length_a   1.000
_cell.length_b   1.000
_cell.length_c   1.000
_cell.angle_alpha   90.00
_cell.angle_beta   90.00
_cell.angle_gamma   90.00
#
_symmetry.space_group_name_H-M   'P 1'
#
loop_
_entity.id
_entity.type
_entity.pdbx_description
1 polymer ?
#
loop_
_entity_poly.entity_id
_entity_poly.type
_entity_poly.pdbx_seq_one_letter_code
_entity_poly.pdbx_strand_id
1 'polypeptide(L)'
;MNPFYNPIFLSKILKSYLFDIDRLGNLNEVALKKHQDKCLKNIVRYAYTVPLYHEKYKKADIHPNDIKGINDIAKLPTISKYDIKNFYPNGIISSKTKKNQLIEISTSGTTGKSLSLYGDMYDAILWFF
;
A
#
# COMPACT_ATOMS: atom_id res chain seq x y z
N MET A 1 -16.78 14.73 -7.59
CA MET A 1 -16.23 15.08 -8.92
C MET A 1 -15.71 13.82 -9.56
N ASN A 2 -16.12 13.52 -10.80
CA ASN A 2 -15.72 12.28 -11.47
C ASN A 2 -14.19 12.31 -11.71
N PRO A 3 -13.40 11.33 -11.22
CA PRO A 3 -11.95 11.32 -11.33
C PRO A 3 -11.44 11.31 -12.78
N PHE A 4 -12.25 10.78 -13.71
CA PHE A 4 -11.92 10.77 -15.15
C PHE A 4 -11.89 12.16 -15.80
N TYR A 5 -12.42 13.19 -15.16
CA TYR A 5 -12.28 14.59 -15.61
C TYR A 5 -11.10 15.32 -14.99
N ASN A 6 -10.31 14.64 -14.15
CA ASN A 6 -9.12 15.24 -13.55
C ASN A 6 -7.88 14.94 -14.43
N PRO A 7 -7.28 15.97 -15.10
CA PRO A 7 -6.17 15.78 -16.02
C PRO A 7 -4.91 15.22 -15.31
N ILE A 8 -4.72 15.53 -14.02
CA ILE A 8 -3.62 14.98 -13.22
C ILE A 8 -3.83 13.48 -13.00
N PHE A 9 -5.05 13.06 -12.74
CA PHE A 9 -5.42 11.67 -12.56
C PHE A 9 -5.20 10.88 -13.86
N LEU A 10 -5.70 11.39 -14.99
CA LEU A 10 -5.51 10.77 -16.30
C LEU A 10 -4.02 10.69 -16.70
N SER A 11 -3.25 11.74 -16.42
CA SER A 11 -1.81 11.73 -16.74
C SER A 11 -1.04 10.69 -15.92
N LYS A 12 -1.42 10.44 -14.66
CA LYS A 12 -0.82 9.37 -13.84
C LYS A 12 -1.13 7.99 -14.38
N ILE A 13 -2.39 7.71 -14.75
CA ILE A 13 -2.78 6.43 -15.36
C ILE A 13 -2.03 6.21 -16.67
N LEU A 14 -2.04 7.22 -17.55
CA LEU A 14 -1.37 7.12 -18.85
C LEU A 14 0.15 6.90 -18.70
N LYS A 15 0.77 7.60 -17.76
CA LYS A 15 2.19 7.41 -17.45
C LYS A 15 2.49 6.01 -16.93
N SER A 16 1.67 5.48 -16.02
CA SER A 16 1.83 4.12 -15.50
C SER A 16 1.69 3.09 -16.61
N TYR A 17 0.67 3.22 -17.44
CA TYR A 17 0.42 2.31 -18.56
C TYR A 17 1.54 2.33 -19.62
N LEU A 18 2.00 3.53 -20.02
CA LEU A 18 2.98 3.66 -21.10
C LEU A 18 4.43 3.44 -20.69
N PHE A 19 4.79 3.69 -19.44
CA PHE A 19 6.19 3.73 -19.03
C PHE A 19 6.58 2.74 -17.95
N ASP A 20 5.65 2.27 -17.11
CA ASP A 20 6.03 1.44 -15.98
C ASP A 20 6.02 -0.05 -16.31
N ILE A 21 5.08 -0.53 -17.14
CA ILE A 21 4.93 -1.96 -17.46
C ILE A 21 6.14 -2.47 -18.27
N ASP A 22 6.43 -1.85 -19.41
CA ASP A 22 7.53 -2.26 -20.28
C ASP A 22 8.90 -1.99 -19.64
N ARG A 23 9.01 -0.91 -18.86
CA ARG A 23 10.25 -0.55 -18.19
C ARG A 23 10.64 -1.57 -17.12
N LEU A 24 9.69 -2.04 -16.31
CA LEU A 24 9.99 -3.00 -15.25
C LEU A 24 10.36 -4.38 -15.81
N GLY A 25 9.69 -4.80 -16.89
CA GLY A 25 9.99 -6.07 -17.57
C GLY A 25 11.39 -6.12 -18.21
N ASN A 26 11.95 -4.97 -18.58
CA ASN A 26 13.25 -4.86 -19.24
C ASN A 26 14.41 -4.48 -18.30
N LEU A 27 14.17 -4.40 -16.98
CA LEU A 27 15.25 -4.13 -16.03
C LEU A 27 16.17 -5.33 -15.88
N ASN A 28 17.49 -5.08 -15.86
CA ASN A 28 18.42 -6.08 -15.39
C ASN A 28 18.29 -6.30 -13.87
N GLU A 29 18.85 -7.39 -13.35
CA GLU A 29 18.72 -7.81 -11.95
C GLU A 29 19.14 -6.71 -10.96
N VAL A 30 20.24 -6.01 -11.23
CA VAL A 30 20.75 -4.93 -10.38
C VAL A 30 19.78 -3.75 -10.32
N ALA A 31 19.24 -3.35 -11.46
CA ALA A 31 18.27 -2.25 -11.55
C ALA A 31 16.92 -2.63 -10.92
N LEU A 32 16.49 -3.88 -11.11
CA LEU A 32 15.29 -4.41 -10.49
C LEU A 32 15.40 -4.42 -8.96
N LYS A 33 16.52 -4.93 -8.42
CA LYS A 33 16.77 -4.91 -6.98
C LYS A 33 16.77 -3.49 -6.42
N LYS A 34 17.43 -2.55 -7.08
CA LYS A 34 17.43 -1.13 -6.67
C LYS A 34 16.02 -0.54 -6.67
N HIS A 35 15.19 -0.90 -7.65
CA HIS A 35 13.79 -0.51 -7.70
C HIS A 35 13.01 -1.09 -6.52
N GLN A 36 13.12 -2.39 -6.25
CA GLN A 36 12.48 -3.07 -5.14
C GLN A 36 12.88 -2.47 -3.79
N ASP A 37 14.18 -2.18 -3.57
CA ASP A 37 14.68 -1.54 -2.36
C ASP A 37 14.04 -0.16 -2.14
N LYS A 38 13.90 0.63 -3.20
CA LYS A 38 13.23 1.93 -3.15
C LYS A 38 11.75 1.78 -2.82
N CYS A 39 11.05 0.86 -3.48
CA CYS A 39 9.64 0.62 -3.27
C CYS A 39 9.37 0.16 -1.83
N LEU A 40 10.14 -0.82 -1.32
CA LEU A 40 9.98 -1.31 0.04
C LEU A 40 10.18 -0.20 1.08
N LYS A 41 11.23 0.61 0.94
CA LYS A 41 11.45 1.76 1.85
C LYS A 41 10.28 2.74 1.85
N ASN A 42 9.71 3.01 0.70
CA ASN A 42 8.57 3.92 0.60
C ASN A 42 7.31 3.32 1.25
N ILE A 43 7.03 2.04 1.00
CA ILE A 43 5.90 1.32 1.59
C ILE A 43 6.03 1.28 3.11
N VAL A 44 7.20 0.94 3.64
CA VAL A 44 7.44 0.87 5.10
C VAL A 44 7.27 2.24 5.76
N ARG A 45 7.79 3.30 5.14
CA ARG A 45 7.59 4.68 5.65
C ARG A 45 6.12 5.09 5.63
N TYR A 46 5.40 4.75 4.58
CA TYR A 46 3.96 5.01 4.50
C TYR A 46 3.19 4.19 5.54
N ALA A 47 3.47 2.89 5.65
CA ALA A 47 2.85 2.00 6.62
C ALA A 47 3.03 2.51 8.06
N TYR A 48 4.19 3.07 8.39
CA TYR A 48 4.45 3.66 9.70
C TYR A 48 3.51 4.82 10.06
N THR A 49 2.83 5.42 9.09
CA THR A 49 1.79 6.45 9.31
C THR A 49 0.41 5.87 9.60
N VAL A 50 0.25 4.55 9.50
CA VAL A 50 -0.99 3.82 9.77
C VAL A 50 -0.92 3.26 11.19
N PRO A 51 -1.88 3.55 12.10
CA PRO A 51 -1.82 3.15 13.50
C PRO A 51 -1.55 1.66 13.74
N LEU A 52 -2.19 0.78 12.98
CA LEU A 52 -1.96 -0.67 13.02
C LEU A 52 -0.49 -1.05 12.83
N TYR A 53 0.12 -0.55 11.75
CA TYR A 53 1.52 -0.86 11.43
C TYR A 53 2.48 -0.18 12.39
N HIS A 54 2.17 1.05 12.80
CA HIS A 54 2.97 1.77 13.79
C HIS A 54 3.08 0.98 15.10
N GLU A 55 1.97 0.47 15.61
CA GLU A 55 1.96 -0.33 16.84
C GLU A 55 2.74 -1.64 16.67
N LYS A 56 2.54 -2.34 15.54
CA LYS A 56 3.26 -3.58 15.25
C LYS A 56 4.77 -3.36 15.14
N TYR A 57 5.20 -2.29 14.46
CA TYR A 57 6.62 -1.96 14.32
C TYR A 57 7.22 -1.58 15.67
N LYS A 58 6.51 -0.79 16.47
CA LYS A 58 6.94 -0.43 17.82
C LYS A 58 7.09 -1.66 18.72
N LYS A 59 6.15 -2.61 18.68
CA LYS A 59 6.23 -3.88 19.44
C LYS A 59 7.41 -4.76 19.00
N ALA A 60 7.79 -4.67 17.74
CA ALA A 60 8.93 -5.42 17.18
C ALA A 60 10.27 -4.65 17.30
N ASP A 61 10.27 -3.48 17.93
CA ASP A 61 11.42 -2.57 18.03
C ASP A 61 12.04 -2.23 16.66
N ILE A 62 11.18 -1.98 15.65
CA ILE A 62 11.58 -1.67 14.28
C ILE A 62 11.21 -0.23 13.94
N HIS A 63 12.19 0.54 13.48
CA HIS A 63 11.96 1.84 12.89
C HIS A 63 12.07 1.76 11.34
N PRO A 64 11.30 2.56 10.57
CA PRO A 64 11.37 2.56 9.10
C PRO A 64 12.77 2.76 8.52
N ASN A 65 13.66 3.42 9.24
CA ASN A 65 15.04 3.64 8.82
C ASN A 65 15.94 2.39 8.95
N ASP A 66 15.48 1.35 9.65
CA ASP A 66 16.22 0.09 9.81
C ASP A 66 16.06 -0.80 8.57
N ILE A 67 15.05 -0.51 7.73
CA ILE A 67 14.78 -1.22 6.50
C ILE A 67 15.53 -0.53 5.35
N LYS A 68 16.63 -1.14 4.92
CA LYS A 68 17.49 -0.60 3.86
C LYS A 68 17.13 -1.13 2.47
N GLY A 69 16.44 -2.25 2.37
CA GLY A 69 16.03 -2.84 1.12
C GLY A 69 15.35 -4.20 1.29
N ILE A 70 15.14 -4.88 0.15
CA ILE A 70 14.34 -6.10 0.08
C ILE A 70 14.88 -7.23 0.99
N ASN A 71 16.18 -7.26 1.25
CA ASN A 71 16.80 -8.24 2.13
C ASN A 71 16.33 -8.10 3.60
N ASP A 72 15.81 -6.95 3.98
CA ASP A 72 15.32 -6.68 5.34
C ASP A 72 13.83 -7.01 5.51
N ILE A 73 13.15 -7.49 4.47
CA ILE A 73 11.71 -7.76 4.50
C ILE A 73 11.32 -8.74 5.61
N ALA A 74 12.18 -9.71 5.92
CA ALA A 74 11.97 -10.70 6.96
C ALA A 74 11.97 -10.10 8.39
N LYS A 75 12.49 -8.88 8.57
CA LYS A 75 12.44 -8.17 9.85
C LYS A 75 11.05 -7.61 10.15
N LEU A 76 10.24 -7.37 9.11
CA LEU A 76 8.94 -6.75 9.28
C LEU A 76 7.95 -7.72 9.95
N PRO A 77 7.16 -7.25 10.93
CA PRO A 77 6.16 -8.08 11.59
C PRO A 77 5.02 -8.42 10.63
N THR A 78 4.48 -9.62 10.76
CA THR A 78 3.31 -10.07 10.00
C THR A 78 2.03 -9.42 10.51
N ILE A 79 1.09 -9.17 9.60
CA ILE A 79 -0.25 -8.64 9.87
C ILE A 79 -1.28 -9.72 9.56
N SER A 80 -2.13 -10.02 10.52
CA SER A 80 -3.23 -10.97 10.38
C SER A 80 -4.55 -10.27 10.06
N LYS A 81 -5.54 -11.03 9.57
CA LYS A 81 -6.92 -10.55 9.43
C LYS A 81 -7.51 -10.06 10.76
N TYR A 82 -7.10 -10.67 11.86
CA TYR A 82 -7.55 -10.28 13.20
C TYR A 82 -7.02 -8.91 13.60
N ASP A 83 -5.75 -8.64 13.30
CA ASP A 83 -5.16 -7.32 13.54
C ASP A 83 -5.92 -6.23 12.78
N ILE A 84 -6.23 -6.46 11.51
CA ILE A 84 -6.99 -5.50 10.69
C ILE A 84 -8.37 -5.24 11.30
N LYS A 85 -9.07 -6.28 11.72
CA LYS A 85 -10.40 -6.14 12.34
C LYS A 85 -10.37 -5.36 13.66
N ASN A 86 -9.35 -5.57 14.48
CA ASN A 86 -9.22 -4.89 15.76
C ASN A 86 -8.92 -3.39 15.59
N PHE A 87 -8.22 -3.02 14.51
CA PHE A 87 -7.88 -1.63 14.22
C PHE A 87 -8.89 -0.91 13.31
N TYR A 88 -9.83 -1.66 12.73
CA TYR A 88 -10.89 -1.09 11.89
C TYR A 88 -11.81 -0.18 12.71
N PRO A 89 -12.34 0.91 12.13
CA PRO A 89 -12.07 1.41 10.77
C PRO A 89 -10.87 2.37 10.69
N ASN A 90 -10.60 3.14 11.71
CA ASN A 90 -9.68 4.29 11.62
C ASN A 90 -8.20 3.89 11.78
N GLY A 91 -7.93 2.80 12.51
CA GLY A 91 -6.58 2.33 12.75
C GLY A 91 -5.91 1.67 11.55
N ILE A 92 -6.64 1.42 10.46
CA ILE A 92 -6.12 0.87 9.20
C ILE A 92 -5.93 1.94 8.12
N ILE A 93 -6.18 3.21 8.44
CA ILE A 93 -6.03 4.34 7.53
C ILE A 93 -4.82 5.16 7.97
N SER A 94 -4.00 5.60 7.00
CA SER A 94 -2.89 6.51 7.27
C SER A 94 -3.39 7.82 7.90
N SER A 95 -2.70 8.29 8.94
CA SER A 95 -2.97 9.59 9.56
C SER A 95 -2.85 10.78 8.60
N LYS A 96 -2.21 10.58 7.44
CA LYS A 96 -2.05 11.58 6.37
C LYS A 96 -3.18 11.57 5.35
N THR A 97 -4.10 10.60 5.42
CA THR A 97 -5.16 10.41 4.42
C THR A 97 -6.52 10.76 5.02
N LYS A 98 -7.32 11.52 4.28
CA LYS A 98 -8.70 11.85 4.68
C LYS A 98 -9.62 10.71 4.28
N LYS A 99 -10.36 10.16 5.23
CA LYS A 99 -11.27 9.00 5.03
C LYS A 99 -12.32 9.25 3.93
N ASN A 100 -12.79 10.47 3.76
CA ASN A 100 -13.78 10.83 2.72
C ASN A 100 -13.23 10.76 1.28
N GLN A 101 -11.93 10.53 1.11
CA GLN A 101 -11.28 10.32 -0.19
C GLN A 101 -11.07 8.84 -0.51
N LEU A 102 -11.45 7.96 0.41
CA LEU A 102 -11.25 6.52 0.30
C LEU A 102 -12.55 5.81 -0.03
N ILE A 103 -12.42 4.69 -0.72
CA ILE A 103 -13.49 3.73 -0.99
C ILE A 103 -13.31 2.56 -0.04
N GLU A 104 -14.39 2.15 0.60
CA GLU A 104 -14.39 0.91 1.38
C GLU A 104 -14.67 -0.28 0.48
N ILE A 105 -13.80 -1.28 0.55
CA ILE A 105 -13.88 -2.53 -0.20
C ILE A 105 -14.03 -3.66 0.82
N SER A 106 -15.11 -4.42 0.73
CA SER A 106 -15.37 -5.53 1.65
C SER A 106 -15.37 -6.87 0.92
N THR A 107 -14.76 -7.87 1.53
CA THR A 107 -14.83 -9.26 1.03
C THR A 107 -16.09 -9.94 1.55
N SER A 108 -16.75 -10.78 0.72
CA SER A 108 -17.96 -11.51 1.07
C SER A 108 -17.79 -12.60 2.14
N GLY A 109 -16.55 -12.91 2.53
CA GLY A 109 -16.19 -13.87 3.61
C GLY A 109 -17.01 -15.15 3.64
N THR A 110 -16.58 -16.20 2.97
CA THR A 110 -17.23 -17.53 2.96
C THR A 110 -17.39 -18.15 4.37
N THR A 111 -16.69 -17.64 5.37
CA THR A 111 -16.74 -18.05 6.77
C THR A 111 -17.56 -17.10 7.67
N GLY A 112 -18.43 -16.27 7.09
CA GLY A 112 -19.33 -15.38 7.84
C GLY A 112 -18.68 -14.13 8.45
N LYS A 113 -17.38 -13.89 8.25
CA LYS A 113 -16.68 -12.72 8.76
C LYS A 113 -16.01 -11.96 7.60
N SER A 114 -16.71 -10.97 7.04
CA SER A 114 -16.16 -10.07 6.04
C SER A 114 -14.94 -9.30 6.56
N LEU A 115 -14.02 -8.99 5.67
CA LEU A 115 -12.90 -8.09 5.91
C LEU A 115 -13.13 -6.81 5.09
N SER A 116 -13.13 -5.66 5.75
CA SER A 116 -13.20 -4.37 5.07
C SER A 116 -11.82 -3.72 5.06
N LEU A 117 -11.47 -3.13 3.93
CA LEU A 117 -10.24 -2.38 3.68
C LEU A 117 -10.60 -1.05 3.01
N TYR A 118 -9.67 -0.12 3.02
CA TYR A 118 -9.82 1.16 2.34
C TYR A 118 -8.78 1.29 1.23
N GLY A 119 -9.21 1.69 0.05
CA GLY A 119 -8.37 2.04 -1.08
C GLY A 119 -8.74 3.40 -1.64
N ASP A 120 -7.85 4.01 -2.39
CA ASP A 120 -8.22 5.21 -3.15
C ASP A 120 -8.77 4.83 -4.54
N MET A 121 -9.38 5.80 -5.22
CA MET A 121 -9.98 5.56 -6.54
C MET A 121 -8.92 5.23 -7.60
N TYR A 122 -7.69 5.73 -7.45
CA TYR A 122 -6.61 5.46 -8.38
C TYR A 122 -6.17 4.00 -8.28
N ASP A 123 -5.96 3.50 -7.05
CA ASP A 123 -5.63 2.09 -6.81
C ASP A 123 -6.74 1.17 -7.32
N ALA A 124 -8.02 1.51 -7.05
CA ALA A 124 -9.15 0.72 -7.53
C ALA A 124 -9.17 0.58 -9.05
N ILE A 125 -8.82 1.63 -9.80
CA ILE A 125 -8.77 1.58 -11.27
C ILE A 125 -7.58 0.76 -11.76
N LEU A 126 -6.41 0.87 -11.14
CA LEU A 126 -5.23 0.08 -11.52
C LEU A 126 -5.43 -1.44 -11.33
N TRP A 127 -6.40 -1.84 -10.51
CA TRP A 127 -6.74 -3.27 -10.34
C TRP A 127 -7.54 -3.84 -11.53
N PHE A 128 -8.09 -2.98 -12.39
CA PHE A 128 -8.85 -3.39 -13.57
C PHE A 128 -8.04 -3.42 -14.87
N PHE A 129 -6.79 -2.94 -14.86
CA PHE A 129 -5.87 -2.97 -16.00
C PHE A 129 -4.65 -3.82 -15.72
#